data_7c5e804f9ae19913e958b2c6ad2d1c35
#
_entry.id   7c5e804f9ae19913e958b2c6ad2d1c35
#
_cell.length_a   1.000
_cell.length_b   1.000
_cell.length_c   1.000
_cell.angle_alpha   90.00
_cell.angle_beta   90.00
_cell.angle_gamma   90.00
#
_symmetry.space_group_name_H-M   'P 1'
#
loop_
_entity.id
_entity.type
_entity.pdbx_description
1 polymer ?
#
loop_
_entity_poly.entity_id
_entity_poly.type
_entity_poly.pdbx_seq_one_letter_code
_entity_poly.pdbx_strand_id
1 'polypeptide(L)'
;MAKAKVSIRFVTLEDIPFWYSLDQHLPEREFEKKVRDHQGYVLCVDEKPVGVLRYNLFWDNTPFCTLLYIGENHRKQGCGRCLMEHWEQDMRKQGYGMVLTSTQVDEEAQHFYRKLGYKDCGGFTVDVPGYEQPMELFLIKQI
;
A
#
# COMPACT_ATOMS: atom_id res chain seq x y z
N MET A 1 -17.82 21.74 -14.88
CA MET A 1 -17.99 20.48 -14.13
C MET A 1 -17.10 20.47 -12.88
N ALA A 2 -17.66 20.05 -11.78
CA ALA A 2 -16.89 19.96 -10.55
C ALA A 2 -15.86 18.84 -10.66
N LYS A 3 -14.65 19.10 -10.16
CA LYS A 3 -13.58 18.11 -10.08
C LYS A 3 -13.93 17.10 -8.99
N ALA A 4 -13.66 15.82 -9.24
CA ALA A 4 -13.85 14.79 -8.23
C ALA A 4 -13.01 15.09 -7.00
N LYS A 5 -13.58 14.95 -5.82
CA LYS A 5 -12.91 15.22 -4.56
C LYS A 5 -12.26 13.95 -4.04
N VAL A 6 -10.93 13.97 -3.94
CA VAL A 6 -10.16 12.86 -3.37
C VAL A 6 -9.87 13.14 -1.91
N SER A 7 -10.10 12.15 -1.04
CA SER A 7 -9.76 12.23 0.38
C SER A 7 -9.15 10.92 0.84
N ILE A 8 -8.29 10.99 1.85
CA ILE A 8 -7.63 9.82 2.42
C ILE A 8 -7.80 9.88 3.94
N ARG A 9 -8.15 8.75 4.52
CA ARG A 9 -8.34 8.63 5.97
C ARG A 9 -7.80 7.29 6.45
N PHE A 10 -7.62 7.15 7.76
CA PHE A 10 -7.29 5.86 8.34
C PHE A 10 -8.48 4.89 8.19
N VAL A 11 -8.16 3.62 8.06
CA VAL A 11 -9.15 2.55 8.02
C VAL A 11 -9.85 2.41 9.37
N THR A 12 -11.14 2.05 9.34
CA THR A 12 -11.93 1.76 10.54
C THR A 12 -12.55 0.37 10.42
N LEU A 13 -13.08 -0.13 11.53
CA LEU A 13 -13.75 -1.45 11.53
C LEU A 13 -14.97 -1.47 10.60
N GLU A 14 -15.58 -0.32 10.36
CA GLU A 14 -16.72 -0.22 9.44
C GLU A 14 -16.33 -0.45 7.98
N ASP A 15 -15.04 -0.38 7.66
CA ASP A 15 -14.54 -0.58 6.32
C ASP A 15 -14.39 -2.05 5.92
N ILE A 16 -14.67 -3.00 6.81
CA ILE A 16 -14.47 -4.43 6.56
C ILE A 16 -15.03 -4.89 5.21
N PRO A 17 -16.30 -4.61 4.86
CA PRO A 17 -16.84 -5.10 3.59
C PRO A 17 -16.09 -4.55 2.39
N PHE A 18 -15.79 -3.24 2.40
CA PHE A 18 -15.05 -2.62 1.31
C PHE A 18 -13.62 -3.15 1.25
N TRP A 19 -12.93 -3.18 2.40
CA TRP A 19 -11.53 -3.61 2.45
C TRP A 19 -11.36 -5.00 1.83
N TYR A 20 -12.17 -5.96 2.26
CA TYR A 20 -12.06 -7.33 1.79
C TYR A 20 -12.57 -7.55 0.38
N SER A 21 -13.24 -6.55 -0.21
CA SER A 21 -13.56 -6.59 -1.63
C SER A 21 -12.31 -6.39 -2.50
N LEU A 22 -11.25 -5.76 -1.95
CA LEU A 22 -9.99 -5.49 -2.64
C LEU A 22 -8.82 -6.33 -2.12
N ASP A 23 -8.71 -6.49 -0.81
CA ASP A 23 -7.61 -7.21 -0.16
C ASP A 23 -8.15 -8.48 0.46
N GLN A 24 -7.93 -9.62 -0.18
CA GLN A 24 -8.48 -10.91 0.26
C GLN A 24 -7.47 -11.75 1.06
N HIS A 25 -6.27 -11.22 1.30
CA HIS A 25 -5.18 -11.99 1.91
C HIS A 25 -4.91 -11.63 3.37
N LEU A 26 -5.48 -10.55 3.88
CA LEU A 26 -5.22 -10.09 5.23
C LEU A 26 -6.12 -10.81 6.24
N PRO A 27 -5.57 -11.59 7.19
CA PRO A 27 -6.39 -12.19 8.25
C PRO A 27 -7.11 -11.12 9.06
N GLU A 28 -8.34 -11.38 9.51
CA GLU A 28 -9.14 -10.41 10.26
C GLU A 28 -8.42 -9.86 11.49
N ARG A 29 -7.71 -10.70 12.23
CA ARG A 29 -6.96 -10.25 13.40
C ARG A 29 -5.87 -9.24 13.03
N GLU A 30 -5.28 -9.37 11.82
CA GLU A 30 -4.28 -8.43 11.33
C GLU A 30 -4.95 -7.14 10.85
N PHE A 31 -6.14 -7.23 10.27
CA PHE A 31 -6.93 -6.06 9.94
C PHE A 31 -7.25 -5.23 11.20
N GLU A 32 -7.68 -5.88 12.27
CA GLU A 32 -7.96 -5.19 13.53
C GLU A 32 -6.75 -4.45 14.07
N LYS A 33 -5.56 -5.04 13.92
CA LYS A 33 -4.30 -4.37 14.29
C LYS A 33 -4.02 -3.15 13.43
N LYS A 34 -4.31 -3.24 12.13
CA LYS A 34 -4.15 -2.08 11.23
C LYS A 34 -5.04 -0.92 11.64
N VAL A 35 -6.27 -1.21 12.04
CA VAL A 35 -7.19 -0.21 12.57
C VAL A 35 -6.63 0.40 13.86
N ARG A 36 -6.25 -0.45 14.81
CA ARG A 36 -5.76 -0.01 16.12
C ARG A 36 -4.49 0.84 16.00
N ASP A 37 -3.55 0.42 15.13
CA ASP A 37 -2.22 1.04 15.06
C ASP A 37 -2.11 2.10 13.97
N HIS A 38 -3.23 2.45 13.31
CA HIS A 38 -3.25 3.42 12.20
C HIS A 38 -2.28 3.04 11.07
N GLN A 39 -2.27 1.76 10.70
CA GLN A 39 -1.40 1.25 9.65
C GLN A 39 -2.16 0.83 8.39
N GLY A 40 -3.34 1.36 8.21
CA GLY A 40 -4.15 1.17 7.02
C GLY A 40 -4.86 2.46 6.65
N TYR A 41 -4.94 2.73 5.34
CA TYR A 41 -5.57 3.92 4.79
C TYR A 41 -6.65 3.53 3.80
N VAL A 42 -7.66 4.38 3.68
CA VAL A 42 -8.69 4.28 2.66
C VAL A 42 -8.69 5.57 1.86
N LEU A 43 -8.61 5.45 0.54
CA LEU A 43 -8.77 6.58 -0.37
C LEU A 43 -10.19 6.60 -0.89
N CYS A 44 -10.83 7.77 -0.80
CA CYS A 44 -12.18 7.97 -1.26
C CYS A 44 -12.21 8.97 -2.42
N VAL A 45 -13.13 8.75 -3.36
CA VAL A 45 -13.44 9.70 -4.41
C VAL A 45 -14.92 10.08 -4.24
N ASP A 46 -15.17 11.37 -4.03
CA ASP A 46 -16.52 11.87 -3.70
C ASP A 46 -17.16 11.09 -2.56
N GLU A 47 -16.36 10.87 -1.51
CA GLU A 47 -16.73 10.17 -0.28
C GLU A 47 -16.95 8.66 -0.41
N LYS A 48 -16.72 8.09 -1.60
CA LYS A 48 -16.84 6.65 -1.83
C LYS A 48 -15.47 5.99 -1.77
N PRO A 49 -15.29 4.96 -0.92
CA PRO A 49 -14.02 4.24 -0.86
C PRO A 49 -13.70 3.56 -2.20
N VAL A 50 -12.48 3.78 -2.70
CA VAL A 50 -12.03 3.19 -3.97
C VAL A 50 -10.64 2.58 -3.91
N GLY A 51 -9.87 2.82 -2.86
CA GLY A 51 -8.52 2.29 -2.76
C GLY A 51 -8.07 2.09 -1.33
N VAL A 52 -7.07 1.25 -1.15
CA VAL A 52 -6.52 0.89 0.16
C VAL A 52 -5.00 0.84 0.10
N LEU A 53 -4.38 1.15 1.24
CA LEU A 53 -2.95 0.93 1.48
C LEU A 53 -2.78 0.42 2.89
N ARG A 54 -1.95 -0.61 3.06
CA ARG A 54 -1.55 -1.04 4.40
C ARG A 54 -0.05 -1.20 4.46
N TYR A 55 0.49 -1.01 5.66
CA TYR A 55 1.92 -1.15 5.89
C TYR A 55 2.17 -1.80 7.24
N ASN A 56 3.40 -2.25 7.43
CA ASN A 56 3.90 -2.68 8.73
C ASN A 56 5.31 -2.10 8.91
N LEU A 57 5.96 -2.44 10.02
CA LEU A 57 7.33 -2.02 10.28
C LEU A 57 8.26 -3.21 10.06
N PHE A 58 9.06 -3.15 9.01
CA PHE A 58 10.11 -4.12 8.74
C PHE A 58 11.25 -3.86 9.73
N TRP A 59 11.80 -4.92 10.32
CA TRP A 59 12.77 -4.84 11.43
C TRP A 59 12.19 -4.05 12.64
N ASP A 60 10.88 -4.00 12.77
CA ASP A 60 10.18 -3.26 13.82
C ASP A 60 10.40 -1.75 13.78
N ASN A 61 11.08 -1.22 12.76
CA ASN A 61 11.43 0.20 12.73
C ASN A 61 11.41 0.85 11.34
N THR A 62 11.08 0.12 10.29
CA THR A 62 11.12 0.68 8.92
C THR A 62 9.79 0.47 8.22
N PRO A 63 9.07 1.55 7.86
CA PRO A 63 7.78 1.39 7.20
C PRO A 63 7.89 0.63 5.88
N PHE A 64 7.06 -0.39 5.74
CA PHE A 64 7.02 -1.26 4.57
C PHE A 64 5.59 -1.34 4.07
N CYS A 65 5.33 -0.77 2.88
CA CYS A 65 4.01 -0.86 2.26
C CYS A 65 3.79 -2.29 1.77
N THR A 66 2.87 -2.99 2.42
CA THR A 66 2.59 -4.38 2.13
C THR A 66 1.46 -4.59 1.13
N LEU A 67 0.68 -3.54 0.87
CA LEU A 67 -0.36 -3.57 -0.15
C LEU A 67 -0.75 -2.15 -0.54
N LEU A 68 -0.83 -1.92 -1.84
CA LEU A 68 -1.48 -0.76 -2.44
C LEU A 68 -2.42 -1.30 -3.50
N TYR A 69 -3.71 -1.02 -3.38
CA TYR A 69 -4.68 -1.49 -4.35
C TYR A 69 -5.75 -0.44 -4.61
N ILE A 70 -5.93 -0.11 -5.87
CA ILE A 70 -6.97 0.82 -6.32
C ILE A 70 -8.01 0.03 -7.10
N GLY A 71 -9.28 0.28 -6.83
CA GLY A 71 -10.37 -0.36 -7.55
C GLY A 71 -10.25 -0.14 -9.06
N GLU A 72 -10.60 -1.15 -9.83
CA GLU A 72 -10.37 -1.19 -11.26
C GLU A 72 -10.87 0.04 -12.01
N ASN A 73 -12.03 0.56 -11.63
CA ASN A 73 -12.65 1.71 -12.30
C ASN A 73 -11.97 3.05 -11.99
N HIS A 74 -11.01 3.06 -11.08
CA HIS A 74 -10.34 4.29 -10.63
C HIS A 74 -8.84 4.25 -10.88
N ARG A 75 -8.36 3.27 -11.63
CA ARG A 75 -6.94 3.16 -12.00
C ARG A 75 -6.58 4.18 -13.08
N LYS A 76 -5.27 4.48 -13.19
CA LYS A 76 -4.71 5.42 -14.16
C LYS A 76 -5.25 6.85 -14.02
N GLN A 77 -5.72 7.20 -12.83
CA GLN A 77 -6.23 8.54 -12.51
C GLN A 77 -5.41 9.22 -11.41
N GLY A 78 -4.25 8.67 -11.07
CA GLY A 78 -3.39 9.23 -10.04
C GLY A 78 -3.74 8.85 -8.62
N CYS A 79 -4.72 7.98 -8.40
CA CYS A 79 -5.13 7.58 -7.05
C CYS A 79 -4.03 6.82 -6.30
N GLY A 80 -3.35 5.91 -6.97
CA GLY A 80 -2.25 5.15 -6.36
C GLY A 80 -1.11 6.06 -5.94
N ARG A 81 -0.74 7.00 -6.80
CA ARG A 81 0.28 7.99 -6.50
C ARG A 81 -0.12 8.86 -5.30
N CYS A 82 -1.35 9.34 -5.31
CA CYS A 82 -1.89 10.16 -4.24
C CYS A 82 -1.80 9.44 -2.89
N LEU A 83 -2.19 8.17 -2.87
CA LEU A 83 -2.18 7.35 -1.66
C LEU A 83 -0.75 7.08 -1.16
N MET A 84 0.17 6.76 -2.07
CA MET A 84 1.58 6.57 -1.70
C MET A 84 2.21 7.85 -1.16
N GLU A 85 1.97 8.98 -1.80
CA GLU A 85 2.50 10.27 -1.35
C GLU A 85 1.95 10.66 0.02
N HIS A 86 0.67 10.41 0.26
CA HIS A 86 0.05 10.65 1.57
C HIS A 86 0.73 9.80 2.66
N TRP A 87 0.93 8.51 2.39
CA TRP A 87 1.61 7.62 3.31
C TRP A 87 3.04 8.07 3.58
N GLU A 88 3.79 8.40 2.54
CA GLU A 88 5.17 8.89 2.69
C GLU A 88 5.23 10.15 3.55
N GLN A 89 4.30 11.07 3.33
CA GLN A 89 4.22 12.29 4.11
C GLN A 89 3.94 12.00 5.59
N ASP A 90 3.02 11.09 5.86
CA ASP A 90 2.70 10.65 7.21
C ASP A 90 3.92 10.01 7.89
N MET A 91 4.66 9.20 7.14
CA MET A 91 5.89 8.58 7.66
C MET A 91 6.96 9.62 7.97
N ARG A 92 7.12 10.64 7.13
CA ARG A 92 8.04 11.76 7.42
C ARG A 92 7.66 12.46 8.72
N LYS A 93 6.38 12.70 8.93
CA LYS A 93 5.88 13.35 10.15
C LYS A 93 6.19 12.53 11.40
N GLN A 94 6.23 11.20 11.25
CA GLN A 94 6.58 10.31 12.36
C GLN A 94 8.08 10.14 12.56
N GLY A 95 8.91 10.77 11.71
CA GLY A 95 10.36 10.77 11.88
C GLY A 95 11.10 9.72 11.08
N TYR A 96 10.42 8.99 10.19
CA TYR A 96 11.09 7.98 9.36
C TYR A 96 11.81 8.64 8.19
N GLY A 97 13.02 8.15 7.86
CA GLY A 97 13.84 8.69 6.78
C GLY A 97 13.84 7.85 5.51
N MET A 98 13.27 6.65 5.55
CA MET A 98 13.15 5.80 4.37
C MET A 98 11.93 4.89 4.50
N VAL A 99 11.43 4.44 3.35
CA VAL A 99 10.31 3.50 3.29
C VAL A 99 10.61 2.41 2.27
N LEU A 100 9.96 1.28 2.45
CA LEU A 100 10.10 0.11 1.59
C LEU A 100 8.77 -0.27 0.98
N THR A 101 8.83 -0.96 -0.15
CA THR A 101 7.71 -1.71 -0.69
C THR A 101 8.24 -2.92 -1.47
N SER A 102 7.35 -3.79 -1.92
CA SER A 102 7.75 -4.92 -2.77
C SER A 102 6.64 -5.24 -3.76
N THR A 103 7.03 -5.95 -4.81
CA THR A 103 6.13 -6.45 -5.84
C THR A 103 6.78 -7.66 -6.50
N GLN A 104 5.98 -8.54 -7.08
CA GLN A 104 6.54 -9.66 -7.84
C GLN A 104 7.21 -9.13 -9.11
N VAL A 105 8.32 -9.74 -9.48
CA VAL A 105 9.19 -9.29 -10.56
C VAL A 105 8.50 -9.28 -11.93
N ASP A 106 7.40 -10.03 -12.08
CA ASP A 106 6.62 -10.07 -13.32
C ASP A 106 5.44 -9.09 -13.33
N GLU A 107 5.28 -8.26 -12.29
CA GLU A 107 4.19 -7.30 -12.20
C GLU A 107 4.58 -5.91 -12.69
N GLU A 108 3.61 -5.20 -13.30
CA GLU A 108 3.81 -3.84 -13.80
C GLU A 108 3.99 -2.82 -12.68
N ALA A 109 3.58 -3.14 -11.47
CA ALA A 109 3.67 -2.23 -10.32
C ALA A 109 5.11 -1.75 -10.08
N GLN A 110 6.12 -2.55 -10.42
CA GLN A 110 7.52 -2.16 -10.27
C GLN A 110 7.83 -0.84 -11.01
N HIS A 111 7.26 -0.67 -12.19
CA HIS A 111 7.48 0.54 -12.98
C HIS A 111 6.79 1.76 -12.35
N PHE A 112 5.61 1.55 -11.79
CA PHE A 112 4.90 2.56 -11.04
C PHE A 112 5.73 3.06 -9.84
N TYR A 113 6.28 2.14 -9.05
CA TYR A 113 7.10 2.53 -7.90
C TYR A 113 8.38 3.25 -8.31
N ARG A 114 9.05 2.82 -9.38
CA ARG A 114 10.25 3.49 -9.86
C ARG A 114 9.95 4.94 -10.29
N LYS A 115 8.80 5.17 -10.91
CA LYS A 115 8.37 6.52 -11.28
C LYS A 115 8.12 7.41 -10.07
N LEU A 116 7.79 6.82 -8.93
CA LEU A 116 7.63 7.54 -7.67
C LEU A 116 8.94 7.77 -6.95
N GLY A 117 10.06 7.32 -7.51
CA GLY A 117 11.38 7.52 -6.94
C GLY A 117 11.92 6.33 -6.13
N TYR A 118 11.25 5.20 -6.16
CA TYR A 118 11.74 3.99 -5.50
C TYR A 118 12.85 3.36 -6.32
N LYS A 119 13.85 2.81 -5.64
CA LYS A 119 14.98 2.11 -6.25
C LYS A 119 14.94 0.65 -5.87
N ASP A 120 15.30 -0.23 -6.81
CA ASP A 120 15.45 -1.65 -6.54
C ASP A 120 16.51 -1.85 -5.45
N CYS A 121 16.21 -2.65 -4.43
CA CYS A 121 17.16 -2.89 -3.35
C CYS A 121 17.37 -4.37 -3.06
N GLY A 122 16.98 -5.25 -3.98
CA GLY A 122 17.17 -6.67 -3.86
C GLY A 122 15.87 -7.42 -4.01
N GLY A 123 15.87 -8.67 -3.61
CA GLY A 123 14.69 -9.51 -3.73
C GLY A 123 14.93 -10.86 -3.11
N PHE A 124 13.90 -11.70 -3.06
CA PHE A 124 14.07 -13.07 -2.64
C PHE A 124 13.14 -13.98 -3.43
N THR A 125 13.52 -15.26 -3.50
CA THR A 125 12.70 -16.29 -4.13
C THR A 125 11.98 -17.08 -3.05
N VAL A 126 10.72 -17.43 -3.32
CA VAL A 126 9.97 -18.31 -2.45
C VAL A 126 9.92 -19.68 -3.13
N ASP A 127 10.83 -20.56 -2.68
CA ASP A 127 10.99 -21.92 -3.22
C ASP A 127 10.57 -22.94 -2.16
N VAL A 128 9.35 -22.78 -1.67
CA VAL A 128 8.76 -23.65 -0.65
C VAL A 128 7.54 -24.32 -1.27
N PRO A 129 7.43 -25.66 -1.24
CA PRO A 129 6.29 -26.34 -1.85
C PRO A 129 4.96 -25.80 -1.35
N GLY A 130 4.09 -25.45 -2.29
CA GLY A 130 2.78 -24.87 -2.00
C GLY A 130 2.76 -23.35 -1.89
N TYR A 131 3.93 -22.69 -1.87
CA TYR A 131 4.03 -21.24 -1.73
C TYR A 131 4.80 -20.58 -2.88
N GLU A 132 5.19 -21.35 -3.90
CA GLU A 132 6.00 -20.82 -4.99
C GLU A 132 5.34 -19.63 -5.65
N GLN A 133 6.16 -18.62 -5.96
CA GLN A 133 5.73 -17.42 -6.66
C GLN A 133 6.91 -16.86 -7.48
N PRO A 134 6.67 -15.95 -8.44
CA PRO A 134 7.74 -15.18 -9.04
C PRO A 134 8.54 -14.45 -7.97
N MET A 135 9.82 -14.19 -8.23
CA MET A 135 10.69 -13.50 -7.27
C MET A 135 10.03 -12.22 -6.76
N GLU A 136 10.12 -12.00 -5.46
CA GLU A 136 9.67 -10.76 -4.84
C GLU A 136 10.77 -9.71 -4.93
N LEU A 137 10.50 -8.62 -5.63
CA LEU A 137 11.42 -7.50 -5.79
C LEU A 137 11.16 -6.47 -4.72
N PHE A 138 12.20 -6.08 -3.98
CA PHE A 138 12.11 -5.04 -2.95
C PHE A 138 12.60 -3.71 -3.51
N LEU A 139 11.89 -2.65 -3.14
CA LEU A 139 12.22 -1.28 -3.56
C LEU A 139 12.27 -0.39 -2.33
N ILE A 140 13.12 0.63 -2.37
CA ILE A 140 13.39 1.53 -1.24
C ILE A 140 13.38 2.98 -1.72
N LYS A 141 12.92 3.87 -0.86
CA LYS A 141 12.90 5.31 -1.14
C LYS A 141 13.32 6.09 0.09
N GLN A 142 14.23 7.04 -0.09
CA GLN A 142 14.54 8.03 0.92
C GLN A 142 13.41 9.08 0.97
N ILE A 143 12.98 9.42 2.15
CA ILE A 143 11.87 10.38 2.29
C ILE A 143 12.21 11.54 3.24
#